data_d6e8aa01e83fed7e9bc47ce277caa7ec
#
_entry.id   d6e8aa01e83fed7e9bc47ce277caa7ec
#
_cell.length_a   1.000
_cell.length_b   1.000
_cell.length_c   1.000
_cell.angle_alpha   90.00
_cell.angle_beta   90.00
_cell.angle_gamma   90.00
#
_symmetry.space_group_name_H-M   'P 1'
#
loop_
_entity.id
_entity.type
_entity.pdbx_description
1 polymer ?
#
loop_
_entity_poly.entity_id
_entity_poly.type
_entity_poly.pdbx_seq_one_letter_code
_entity_poly.pdbx_strand_id
1 'polypeptide(L)'
;NMFAAQLICNVVDIFRGRQKEARVERVLSEACMRKLRNASAQIAAQMKKDVRIYAQLGLLPITVYYVDSWLVSPTCFESTVLMGIGGRRLCSKLKCVLKGSAWKCEVADFGV
;
A
#
# COMPACT_ATOMS: atom_id res chain seq x y z
N ASN A 1 1.84 11.21 8.60
CA ASN A 1 0.43 10.83 8.50
C ASN A 1 0.28 9.33 8.80
N MET A 2 -0.30 9.04 9.97
CA MET A 2 -0.48 7.66 10.43
C MET A 2 -1.41 6.85 9.53
N PHE A 3 -2.45 7.48 9.00
CA PHE A 3 -3.39 6.80 8.09
C PHE A 3 -2.69 6.29 6.83
N ALA A 4 -1.90 7.14 6.18
CA ALA A 4 -1.20 6.76 4.95
C ALA A 4 -0.18 5.65 5.22
N ALA A 5 0.63 5.78 6.26
CA ALA A 5 1.60 4.76 6.64
C ALA A 5 0.94 3.42 6.96
N GLN A 6 -0.13 3.45 7.76
CA GLN A 6 -0.88 2.24 8.13
C GLN A 6 -1.51 1.57 6.92
N LEU A 7 -2.12 2.36 6.03
CA LEU A 7 -2.73 1.85 4.81
C LEU A 7 -1.70 1.14 3.93
N ILE A 8 -0.56 1.76 3.69
CA ILE A 8 0.46 1.16 2.83
C ILE A 8 1.10 -0.07 3.48
N CYS A 9 1.31 -0.08 4.79
CA CYS A 9 1.77 -1.29 5.47
C CYS A 9 0.78 -2.45 5.30
N ASN A 10 -0.52 -2.19 5.41
CA ASN A 10 -1.55 -3.21 5.17
C ASN A 10 -1.54 -3.68 3.71
N VAL A 11 -1.40 -2.76 2.75
CA VAL A 11 -1.33 -3.10 1.33
C VAL A 11 -0.13 -4.01 1.04
N VAL A 12 1.05 -3.68 1.57
CA VAL A 12 2.25 -4.50 1.37
C VAL A 12 2.09 -5.87 2.03
N ASP A 13 1.47 -5.95 3.21
CA ASP A 13 1.18 -7.23 3.86
C ASP A 13 0.19 -8.08 3.05
N ILE A 14 -0.74 -7.45 2.34
CA ILE A 14 -1.62 -8.15 1.40
C ILE A 14 -0.81 -8.69 0.23
N PHE A 15 0.08 -7.88 -0.36
CA PHE A 15 0.94 -8.31 -1.47
C PHE A 15 1.75 -9.55 -1.13
N ARG A 16 2.24 -9.66 0.09
CA ARG A 16 3.06 -10.80 0.54
C ARG A 16 2.26 -11.88 1.28
N GLY A 17 0.93 -11.82 1.21
CA GLY A 17 0.05 -12.86 1.72
C GLY A 17 -0.15 -12.90 3.24
N ARG A 18 0.23 -11.85 3.96
CA ARG A 18 0.10 -11.78 5.42
C ARG A 18 -1.20 -11.15 5.90
N GLN A 19 -1.92 -10.46 5.03
CA GLN A 19 -3.21 -9.84 5.33
C GLN A 19 -4.20 -10.15 4.22
N LYS A 20 -5.49 -10.12 4.56
CA LYS A 20 -6.58 -10.29 3.60
C LYS A 20 -6.99 -8.96 3.00
N GLU A 21 -7.46 -8.97 1.76
CA GLU A 21 -7.94 -7.78 1.05
C GLU A 21 -9.05 -7.06 1.81
N ALA A 22 -9.90 -7.79 2.55
CA ALA A 22 -10.97 -7.21 3.37
C ALA A 22 -10.46 -6.17 4.36
N ARG A 23 -9.18 -6.22 4.73
CA ARG A 23 -8.56 -5.27 5.66
C ARG A 23 -8.63 -3.83 5.16
N VAL A 24 -8.61 -3.62 3.85
CA VAL A 24 -8.54 -2.29 3.24
C VAL A 24 -9.76 -1.92 2.39
N GLU A 25 -10.76 -2.81 2.27
CA GLU A 25 -11.93 -2.59 1.42
C GLU A 25 -12.67 -1.28 1.72
N ARG A 26 -12.77 -0.91 2.98
CA ARG A 26 -13.50 0.29 3.39
C ARG A 26 -12.75 1.58 3.12
N VAL A 27 -11.43 1.50 2.96
CA VAL A 27 -10.58 2.68 2.82
C VAL A 27 -10.04 2.86 1.40
N LEU A 28 -10.20 1.90 0.51
CA LEU A 28 -9.80 1.99 -0.89
C LEU A 28 -11.02 2.11 -1.80
N SER A 29 -10.90 2.96 -2.83
CA SER A 29 -11.88 3.00 -3.93
C SER A 29 -11.86 1.69 -4.71
N GLU A 30 -12.89 1.44 -5.53
CA GLU A 30 -12.92 0.27 -6.39
C GLU A 30 -11.75 0.23 -7.36
N ALA A 31 -11.36 1.37 -7.90
CA ALA A 31 -10.19 1.47 -8.79
C ALA A 31 -8.90 1.09 -8.06
N CYS A 32 -8.73 1.54 -6.82
CA CYS A 32 -7.58 1.17 -6.00
C CYS A 32 -7.61 -0.31 -5.63
N MET A 33 -8.77 -0.86 -5.30
CA MET A 33 -8.91 -2.31 -5.02
C MET A 33 -8.55 -3.15 -6.23
N ARG A 34 -8.89 -2.71 -7.42
CA ARG A 34 -8.53 -3.39 -8.67
C ARG A 34 -7.03 -3.40 -8.88
N LYS A 35 -6.38 -2.26 -8.69
CA LYS A 35 -4.91 -2.17 -8.75
C LYS A 35 -4.25 -3.08 -7.69
N LEU A 36 -4.79 -3.09 -6.48
CA LEU A 36 -4.30 -3.94 -5.40
C LEU A 36 -4.36 -5.42 -5.79
N ARG A 37 -5.49 -5.88 -6.30
CA ARG A 37 -5.68 -7.29 -6.70
C ARG A 37 -4.73 -7.68 -7.82
N ASN A 38 -4.57 -6.82 -8.83
CA ASN A 38 -3.68 -7.08 -9.95
C ASN A 38 -2.22 -7.17 -9.48
N ALA A 39 -1.77 -6.22 -8.69
CA ALA A 39 -0.41 -6.21 -8.15
C ALA A 39 -0.17 -7.42 -7.23
N SER A 40 -1.14 -7.75 -6.39
CA SER A 40 -1.05 -8.89 -5.47
C SER A 40 -0.90 -10.21 -6.22
N ALA A 41 -1.67 -10.39 -7.31
CA ALA A 41 -1.57 -11.59 -8.13
C ALA A 41 -0.20 -11.71 -8.81
N GLN A 42 0.33 -10.61 -9.33
CA GLN A 42 1.65 -10.58 -9.97
C GLN A 42 2.77 -10.90 -8.99
N ILE A 43 2.73 -10.31 -7.81
CA ILE A 43 3.74 -10.55 -6.77
C ILE A 43 3.66 -11.99 -6.26
N ALA A 44 2.46 -12.52 -6.06
CA ALA A 44 2.27 -13.92 -5.67
C ALA A 44 2.88 -14.88 -6.70
N ALA A 45 2.67 -14.60 -7.98
CA ALA A 45 3.25 -15.40 -9.07
C ALA A 45 4.79 -15.35 -9.06
N GLN A 46 5.36 -14.17 -8.84
CA GLN A 46 6.82 -14.01 -8.74
C GLN A 46 7.41 -14.77 -7.54
N MET A 47 6.74 -14.69 -6.39
CA MET A 47 7.20 -15.40 -5.19
C MET A 47 7.15 -16.92 -5.36
N LYS A 48 6.22 -17.45 -6.13
CA LYS A 48 6.15 -18.89 -6.44
C LYS A 48 7.29 -19.34 -7.34
N LYS A 49 7.74 -18.47 -8.24
CA LYS A 49 8.77 -18.80 -9.24
C LYS A 49 10.19 -18.62 -8.73
N ASP A 50 10.41 -17.72 -7.77
CA ASP A 50 11.74 -17.36 -7.30
C ASP A 50 11.79 -17.32 -5.78
N VAL A 51 12.51 -18.28 -5.20
CA VAL A 51 12.66 -18.39 -3.74
C VAL A 51 13.37 -17.17 -3.14
N ARG A 52 14.21 -16.47 -3.91
CA ARG A 52 14.90 -15.28 -3.42
C ARG A 52 13.93 -14.11 -3.28
N ILE A 53 13.01 -13.98 -4.23
CA ILE A 53 11.94 -12.96 -4.15
C ILE A 53 11.03 -13.28 -2.96
N TYR A 54 10.65 -14.54 -2.79
CA TYR A 54 9.87 -14.96 -1.63
C TYR A 54 10.57 -14.60 -0.31
N ALA A 55 11.86 -14.91 -0.20
CA ALA A 55 12.62 -14.60 1.01
C ALA A 55 12.69 -13.10 1.29
N GLN A 56 12.91 -12.28 0.25
CA GLN A 56 13.03 -10.84 0.40
C GLN A 56 11.70 -10.16 0.71
N LEU A 57 10.62 -10.54 0.03
CA LEU A 57 9.32 -9.88 0.18
C LEU A 57 8.44 -10.55 1.24
N GLY A 58 8.48 -11.87 1.32
CA GLY A 58 7.57 -12.64 2.17
C GLY A 58 7.99 -12.73 3.63
N LEU A 59 9.27 -12.73 3.94
CA LEU A 59 9.78 -13.07 5.27
C LEU A 59 10.35 -11.89 6.06
N LEU A 60 10.81 -10.84 5.40
CA LEU A 60 11.49 -9.73 6.07
C LEU A 60 10.52 -8.67 6.56
N PRO A 61 10.86 -7.93 7.63
CA PRO A 61 10.00 -6.88 8.16
C PRO A 61 9.96 -5.67 7.23
N ILE A 62 8.85 -4.92 7.30
CA ILE A 62 8.68 -3.66 6.60
C ILE A 62 9.28 -2.54 7.47
N THR A 63 10.04 -1.65 6.84
CA THR A 63 10.50 -0.41 7.45
C THR A 63 9.88 0.77 6.72
N VAL A 64 9.20 1.65 7.44
CA VAL A 64 8.72 2.91 6.88
C VAL A 64 9.81 3.95 7.10
N TYR A 65 10.39 4.44 6.01
CA TYR A 65 11.47 5.44 6.07
C TYR A 65 10.96 6.86 6.12
N TYR A 66 9.82 7.11 5.44
CA TYR A 66 9.43 8.47 5.18
C TYR A 66 7.96 8.52 4.80
N VAL A 67 7.25 9.47 5.38
CA VAL A 67 5.87 9.80 5.02
C VAL A 67 5.78 11.31 4.90
N ASP A 68 5.40 11.79 3.73
CA ASP A 68 5.13 13.19 3.49
C ASP A 68 3.69 13.35 3.05
N SER A 69 2.97 14.25 3.70
CA SER A 69 1.56 14.47 3.43
C SER A 69 1.26 15.96 3.40
N TRP A 70 0.39 16.37 2.49
CA TRP A 70 -0.05 17.75 2.41
C TRP A 70 -1.53 17.83 2.07
N LEU A 71 -2.20 18.86 2.59
CA LEU A 71 -3.58 19.13 2.28
C LEU A 71 -3.68 19.81 0.92
N VAL A 72 -4.48 19.23 0.02
CA VAL A 72 -4.89 19.85 -1.23
C VAL A 72 -6.11 20.75 -0.97
N SER A 73 -6.98 20.31 -0.07
CA SER A 73 -8.14 21.04 0.43
C SER A 73 -8.48 20.54 1.84
N PRO A 74 -9.43 21.15 2.57
CA PRO A 74 -9.83 20.63 3.88
C PRO A 74 -10.35 19.18 3.86
N THR A 75 -10.78 18.68 2.70
CA THR A 75 -11.34 17.33 2.55
C THR A 75 -10.50 16.42 1.64
N CYS A 76 -9.28 16.83 1.32
CA CYS A 76 -8.41 16.05 0.43
C CYS A 76 -6.96 16.23 0.83
N PHE A 77 -6.23 15.12 0.98
CA PHE A 77 -4.78 15.17 1.13
C PHE A 77 -4.11 14.23 0.14
N GLU A 78 -2.87 14.55 -0.19
CA GLU A 78 -1.98 13.67 -0.92
C GLU A 78 -0.85 13.24 0.00
N SER A 79 -0.34 12.03 -0.21
CA SER A 79 0.73 11.47 0.62
C SER A 79 1.70 10.66 -0.21
N THR A 80 2.98 10.75 0.14
CA THR A 80 4.03 9.89 -0.38
C THR A 80 4.57 9.07 0.78
N VAL A 81 4.62 7.75 0.61
CA VAL A 81 5.15 6.82 1.60
C VAL A 81 6.32 6.06 1.00
N LEU A 82 7.50 6.22 1.58
CA LEU A 82 8.68 5.44 1.22
C LEU A 82 8.91 4.37 2.27
N MET A 83 8.98 3.12 1.82
CA MET A 83 9.26 2.00 2.72
C MET A 83 10.27 1.05 2.12
N GLY A 84 10.77 0.16 2.93
CA GLY A 84 11.73 -0.85 2.52
C GLY A 84 11.37 -2.24 3.03
N ILE A 85 11.70 -3.24 2.23
CA ILE A 85 11.61 -4.66 2.59
C ILE A 85 12.85 -5.34 2.01
N GLY A 86 13.71 -5.87 2.88
CA GLY A 86 14.83 -6.68 2.45
C GLY A 86 15.74 -6.04 1.39
N GLY A 87 16.06 -4.77 1.54
CA GLY A 87 16.90 -4.02 0.60
C GLY A 87 16.13 -3.44 -0.59
N ARG A 88 14.88 -3.82 -0.79
CA ARG A 88 14.00 -3.21 -1.80
C ARG A 88 13.31 -2.00 -1.22
N ARG A 89 13.14 -0.97 -2.03
CA ARG A 89 12.42 0.23 -1.67
C ARG A 89 11.15 0.36 -2.51
N LEU A 90 10.05 0.71 -1.84
CA LEU A 90 8.76 0.97 -2.46
C LEU A 90 8.35 2.39 -2.15
N CYS A 91 8.02 3.15 -3.19
CA CYS A 91 7.50 4.50 -3.06
C CYS A 91 6.05 4.50 -3.50
N SER A 92 5.14 4.71 -2.56
CA SER A 92 3.71 4.75 -2.83
C SER A 92 3.19 6.16 -2.78
N LYS A 93 2.26 6.49 -3.67
CA LYS A 93 1.60 7.80 -3.72
C LYS A 93 0.11 7.62 -3.60
N LEU A 94 -0.51 8.40 -2.73
CA LEU A 94 -1.93 8.30 -2.41
C LEU A 94 -2.61 9.66 -2.53
N LYS A 95 -3.85 9.63 -2.99
CA LYS A 95 -4.77 10.77 -2.87
C LYS A 95 -5.99 10.30 -2.09
N CYS A 96 -6.22 10.91 -0.94
CA CYS A 96 -7.29 10.54 -0.02
C CYS A 96 -8.28 11.67 0.13
N VAL A 97 -9.56 11.33 0.18
CA VAL A 97 -10.66 12.26 0.34
C VAL A 97 -11.47 11.92 1.58
N LEU A 98 -12.03 12.96 2.21
CA LEU A 98 -12.91 12.79 3.36
C LEU A 98 -14.32 12.51 2.87
N LYS A 99 -14.86 11.36 3.23
CA LYS A 99 -16.23 10.93 2.94
C LYS A 99 -16.98 10.78 4.25
N GLY A 100 -17.84 11.77 4.57
CA GLY A 100 -18.45 11.83 5.89
C GLY A 100 -17.37 12.07 6.96
N SER A 101 -17.23 11.17 7.90
CA SER A 101 -16.22 11.25 8.97
C SER A 101 -14.98 10.38 8.72
N ALA A 102 -14.87 9.74 7.55
CA ALA A 102 -13.80 8.79 7.27
C ALA A 102 -13.01 9.18 6.02
N TRP A 103 -11.70 8.99 6.08
CA TRP A 103 -10.81 9.14 4.93
C TRP A 103 -10.87 7.91 4.05
N LYS A 104 -10.89 8.13 2.73
CA LYS A 104 -10.89 7.08 1.72
C LYS A 104 -9.82 7.38 0.67
N CYS A 105 -8.99 6.39 0.37
CA CYS A 105 -8.01 6.51 -0.70
C CYS A 105 -8.71 6.34 -2.05
N GLU A 106 -8.74 7.42 -2.83
CA GLU A 106 -9.44 7.48 -4.11
C GLU A 106 -8.53 7.14 -5.28
N VAL A 107 -7.27 7.56 -5.20
CA VAL A 107 -6.26 7.28 -6.22
C VAL A 107 -5.01 6.80 -5.52
N ALA A 108 -4.39 5.75 -6.05
CA ALA A 108 -3.16 5.19 -5.50
C ALA A 108 -2.22 4.71 -6.59
N ASP A 109 -0.92 4.92 -6.35
CA ASP A 109 0.18 4.23 -6.99
C ASP A 109 0.93 3.51 -5.86
N PHE A 110 0.87 2.18 -5.84
CA PHE A 110 1.46 1.40 -4.75
C PHE A 110 2.97 1.15 -4.92
N GLY A 111 3.58 1.63 -6.00
CA GLY A 111 5.02 1.48 -6.23
C GLY A 111 5.42 0.12 -6.78
N VAL A 112 4.48 -0.63 -7.26
CA VAL A 112 4.71 -1.96 -7.86
C VAL A 112 4.12 -2.04 -9.26
#